data_3d67713bdaf2f009beff7ea0799b5a64
#
_entry.id   3d67713bdaf2f009beff7ea0799b5a64
#
_cell.length_a   1.000
_cell.length_b   1.000
_cell.length_c   1.000
_cell.angle_alpha   90.00
_cell.angle_beta   90.00
_cell.angle_gamma   90.00
#
_symmetry.space_group_name_H-M   'P 1'
#
loop_
_entity.id
_entity.type
_entity.pdbx_description
1 polymer ?
#
loop_
_entity_poly.entity_id
_entity_poly.type
_entity_poly.pdbx_seq_one_letter_code
_entity_poly.pdbx_strand_id
1 'polypeptide(L)'
;MERILILMQAANWAEATEALTSARENALHRNALSYALVLPEAPTSPEECNMAAFGVLQYLVSPEMTFAAMETLWHGERYALLAHPAMRFERDWEKKLLRALNDCPVENAQAVLTGYLPAQDDPIGAVCPVAAERIDPDGTLCFAHGMPLTLAAHPMPGAFLHPDFFFARAGFIRAMAQGSGTAFLRAMVQGWQCCTLNQPVITLTHDLPVPPARIDPQEDGLAQLKE
;
A
#
# COMPACT_ATOMS: atom_id res chain seq x y z
N MET A 1 21.82 0.98 5.87
CA MET A 1 20.70 0.23 5.32
C MET A 1 19.47 1.11 5.33
N GLU A 2 18.67 1.05 4.28
CA GLU A 2 17.54 1.95 4.10
C GLU A 2 16.34 1.42 4.89
N ARG A 3 15.69 2.30 5.67
CA ARG A 3 14.56 1.93 6.53
C ARG A 3 13.26 1.88 5.73
N ILE A 4 12.40 0.92 6.09
CA ILE A 4 11.04 0.74 5.55
C ILE A 4 10.05 0.97 6.67
N LEU A 5 9.12 1.89 6.49
CA LEU A 5 7.96 2.09 7.36
C LEU A 5 6.83 1.19 6.87
N ILE A 6 6.35 0.30 7.74
CA ILE A 6 5.13 -0.50 7.51
C ILE A 6 3.99 0.23 8.20
N LEU A 7 3.03 0.69 7.40
CA LEU A 7 1.82 1.37 7.82
C LEU A 7 0.66 0.37 7.75
N MET A 8 -0.15 0.28 8.80
CA MET A 8 -1.28 -0.64 8.83
C MET A 8 -2.44 -0.03 9.59
N GLN A 9 -3.63 -0.08 9.01
CA GLN A 9 -4.88 0.15 9.74
C GLN A 9 -5.42 -1.19 10.22
N ALA A 10 -5.84 -1.27 11.47
CA ALA A 10 -6.44 -2.46 12.04
C ALA A 10 -7.57 -2.08 13.01
N ALA A 11 -8.56 -2.94 13.17
CA ALA A 11 -9.62 -2.72 14.13
C ALA A 11 -9.12 -2.78 15.58
N ASN A 12 -8.07 -3.58 15.80
CA ASN A 12 -7.40 -3.70 17.10
C ASN A 12 -5.99 -4.28 16.92
N TRP A 13 -5.25 -4.30 18.02
CA TRP A 13 -3.88 -4.83 18.04
C TRP A 13 -3.76 -6.31 17.63
N ALA A 14 -4.70 -7.15 18.09
CA ALA A 14 -4.65 -8.59 17.82
C ALA A 14 -4.75 -8.89 16.32
N GLU A 15 -5.59 -8.14 15.60
CA GLU A 15 -5.75 -8.25 14.15
C GLU A 15 -4.44 -7.92 13.41
N ALA A 16 -3.74 -6.86 13.83
CA ALA A 16 -2.48 -6.44 13.22
C ALA A 16 -1.32 -7.43 13.50
N THR A 17 -1.33 -8.08 14.65
CA THR A 17 -0.17 -8.84 15.16
C THR A 17 0.30 -9.93 14.21
N GLU A 18 -0.59 -10.68 13.59
CA GLU A 18 -0.23 -11.77 12.68
C GLU A 18 0.51 -11.26 11.43
N ALA A 19 -0.02 -10.21 10.80
CA ALA A 19 0.61 -9.62 9.61
C ALA A 19 1.95 -8.98 9.95
N LEU A 20 2.04 -8.23 11.05
CA LEU A 20 3.30 -7.63 11.51
C LEU A 20 4.34 -8.69 11.88
N THR A 21 3.93 -9.77 12.53
CA THR A 21 4.81 -10.91 12.84
C THR A 21 5.30 -11.57 11.57
N SER A 22 4.39 -11.85 10.62
CA SER A 22 4.74 -12.41 9.32
C SER A 22 5.74 -11.50 8.58
N ALA A 23 5.51 -10.19 8.55
CA ALA A 23 6.42 -9.23 7.92
C ALA A 23 7.81 -9.28 8.57
N ARG A 24 7.87 -9.28 9.91
CA ARG A 24 9.13 -9.28 10.66
C ARG A 24 9.91 -10.59 10.55
N GLU A 25 9.24 -11.72 10.68
CA GLU A 25 9.89 -13.04 10.66
C GLU A 25 10.45 -13.38 9.29
N ASN A 26 9.77 -12.98 8.23
CA ASN A 26 10.15 -13.23 6.86
C ASN A 26 11.06 -12.15 6.25
N ALA A 27 11.37 -11.09 6.98
CA ALA A 27 12.32 -10.09 6.54
C ALA A 27 13.77 -10.57 6.75
N LEU A 28 14.61 -10.33 5.76
CA LEU A 28 16.06 -10.54 5.85
C LEU A 28 16.70 -9.54 6.83
N HIS A 29 16.19 -8.31 6.85
CA HIS A 29 16.76 -7.20 7.61
C HIS A 29 15.76 -6.58 8.60
N ARG A 30 15.41 -7.34 9.62
CA ARG A 30 14.39 -6.98 10.64
C ARG A 30 14.62 -5.61 11.28
N ASN A 31 15.90 -5.24 11.50
CA ASN A 31 16.26 -3.97 12.14
C ASN A 31 16.09 -2.73 11.23
N ALA A 32 15.81 -2.94 9.94
CA ALA A 32 15.50 -1.86 9.01
C ALA A 32 13.99 -1.57 8.93
N LEU A 33 13.17 -2.29 9.67
CA LEU A 33 11.73 -2.11 9.68
C LEU A 33 11.31 -1.21 10.83
N SER A 34 10.44 -0.25 10.53
CA SER A 34 9.66 0.53 11.48
C SER A 34 8.19 0.21 11.26
N TYR A 35 7.39 0.23 12.31
CA TYR A 35 5.98 -0.15 12.25
C TYR A 35 5.14 1.00 12.77
N ALA A 36 4.03 1.27 12.08
CA ALA A 36 3.07 2.28 12.49
C ALA A 36 1.64 1.77 12.27
N LEU A 37 0.83 1.86 13.31
CA LEU A 37 -0.55 1.42 13.31
C LEU A 37 -1.50 2.61 13.39
N VAL A 38 -2.61 2.52 12.68
CA VAL A 38 -3.78 3.34 12.92
C VAL A 38 -4.87 2.45 13.51
N LEU A 39 -5.32 2.82 14.70
CA LEU A 39 -6.30 2.08 15.47
C LEU A 39 -7.49 3.01 15.78
N PRO A 40 -8.75 2.53 15.77
CA PRO A 40 -9.90 3.36 16.11
C PRO A 40 -9.89 3.76 17.59
N GLU A 41 -9.30 2.92 18.45
CA GLU A 41 -9.19 3.13 19.90
C GLU A 41 -7.78 2.81 20.40
N ALA A 42 -7.39 3.48 21.48
CA ALA A 42 -6.10 3.21 22.11
C ALA A 42 -6.06 1.79 22.71
N PRO A 43 -4.94 1.06 22.63
CA PRO A 43 -4.79 -0.22 23.31
C PRO A 43 -5.05 -0.10 24.83
N THR A 44 -5.78 -1.04 25.40
CA THR A 44 -6.18 -1.00 26.82
C THR A 44 -5.02 -1.27 27.77
N SER A 45 -4.00 -2.02 27.33
CA SER A 45 -2.77 -2.16 28.09
C SER A 45 -1.52 -2.28 27.19
N PRO A 46 -0.35 -1.77 27.63
CA PRO A 46 0.92 -1.97 26.92
C PRO A 46 1.35 -3.44 26.80
N GLU A 47 0.86 -4.29 27.72
CA GLU A 47 1.17 -5.73 27.76
C GLU A 47 0.45 -6.50 26.65
N GLU A 48 -0.76 -6.07 26.29
CA GLU A 48 -1.49 -6.63 25.14
C GLU A 48 -0.73 -6.42 23.82
N CYS A 49 0.09 -5.38 23.76
CA CYS A 49 0.73 -4.96 22.52
C CYS A 49 2.15 -5.49 22.37
N ASN A 50 2.71 -6.34 23.19
CA ASN A 50 4.13 -6.81 23.12
C ASN A 50 5.03 -5.92 22.19
N MET A 51 4.91 -4.59 22.37
CA MET A 51 5.52 -3.58 21.47
C MET A 51 7.04 -3.75 21.40
N ALA A 52 7.65 -4.22 22.49
CA ALA A 52 9.08 -4.47 22.56
C ALA A 52 9.55 -5.50 21.51
N ALA A 53 8.69 -6.41 21.08
CA ALA A 53 9.04 -7.41 20.07
C ALA A 53 9.29 -6.78 18.69
N PHE A 54 8.70 -5.63 18.39
CA PHE A 54 8.77 -4.98 17.08
C PHE A 54 9.85 -3.90 16.97
N GLY A 55 10.50 -3.52 18.07
CA GLY A 55 11.53 -2.48 18.08
C GLY A 55 10.92 -1.08 17.94
N VAL A 56 10.96 -0.49 16.73
CA VAL A 56 10.32 0.81 16.47
C VAL A 56 8.88 0.59 16.07
N LEU A 57 7.97 0.75 17.01
CA LEU A 57 6.53 0.66 16.80
C LEU A 57 5.86 1.91 17.38
N GLN A 58 5.00 2.51 16.61
CA GLN A 58 4.18 3.65 17.00
C GLN A 58 2.72 3.42 16.61
N TYR A 59 1.80 4.16 17.20
CA TYR A 59 0.40 4.13 16.79
C TYR A 59 -0.25 5.51 16.84
N LEU A 60 -1.29 5.67 16.05
CA LEU A 60 -2.17 6.82 16.01
C LEU A 60 -3.61 6.35 16.24
N VAL A 61 -4.34 7.04 17.10
CA VAL A 61 -5.78 6.79 17.28
C VAL A 61 -6.53 7.62 16.24
N SER A 62 -7.11 6.93 15.26
CA SER A 62 -7.92 7.54 14.20
C SER A 62 -8.89 6.50 13.64
N PRO A 63 -10.10 6.90 13.22
CA PRO A 63 -11.03 5.98 12.57
C PRO A 63 -10.54 5.49 11.20
N GLU A 64 -9.68 6.27 10.53
CA GLU A 64 -9.23 5.99 9.17
C GLU A 64 -7.74 6.25 8.97
N MET A 65 -7.11 5.45 8.11
CA MET A 65 -5.76 5.65 7.62
C MET A 65 -5.80 6.61 6.42
N THR A 66 -5.66 7.89 6.68
CA THR A 66 -5.49 8.89 5.62
C THR A 66 -4.02 9.12 5.29
N PHE A 67 -3.69 9.71 4.12
CA PHE A 67 -2.30 10.09 3.81
C PHE A 67 -1.76 11.13 4.80
N ALA A 68 -2.59 11.99 5.35
CA ALA A 68 -2.20 12.91 6.42
C ALA A 68 -1.82 12.18 7.71
N ALA A 69 -2.57 11.14 8.07
CA ALA A 69 -2.24 10.25 9.19
C ALA A 69 -0.92 9.52 8.94
N MET A 70 -0.70 9.00 7.74
CA MET A 70 0.56 8.35 7.34
C MET A 70 1.75 9.32 7.43
N GLU A 71 1.57 10.58 6.99
CA GLU A 71 2.63 11.60 7.07
C GLU A 71 2.99 11.91 8.54
N THR A 72 2.02 11.94 9.44
CA THR A 72 2.26 12.12 10.88
C THR A 72 3.10 10.98 11.48
N LEU A 73 2.89 9.76 10.98
CA LEU A 73 3.60 8.55 11.44
C LEU A 73 4.96 8.34 10.77
N TRP A 74 5.29 9.11 9.74
CA TRP A 74 6.56 9.01 9.03
C TRP A 74 7.67 9.82 9.71
N HIS A 75 8.78 9.17 10.06
CA HIS A 75 9.90 9.76 10.79
C HIS A 75 11.21 9.71 10.00
N GLY A 76 11.15 9.77 8.68
CA GLY A 76 12.31 9.84 7.80
C GLY A 76 12.77 8.50 7.22
N GLU A 77 11.96 7.46 7.31
CA GLU A 77 12.18 6.22 6.57
C GLU A 77 12.20 6.51 5.07
N ARG A 78 13.02 5.76 4.34
CA ARG A 78 13.19 5.97 2.89
C ARG A 78 12.06 5.39 2.07
N TYR A 79 11.48 4.29 2.53
CA TYR A 79 10.38 3.59 1.86
C TYR A 79 9.19 3.45 2.81
N ALA A 80 8.01 3.33 2.22
CA ALA A 80 6.78 3.04 2.92
C ALA A 80 6.04 1.90 2.25
N LEU A 81 5.50 1.01 3.07
CA LEU A 81 4.60 -0.05 2.71
C LEU A 81 3.26 0.19 3.43
N LEU A 82 2.19 0.38 2.68
CA LEU A 82 0.85 0.24 3.21
C LEU A 82 0.48 -1.24 3.19
N ALA A 83 0.11 -1.77 4.34
CA ALA A 83 -0.23 -3.16 4.52
C ALA A 83 -1.59 -3.32 5.21
N HIS A 84 -2.27 -4.42 4.91
CA HIS A 84 -3.53 -4.81 5.53
C HIS A 84 -3.31 -6.01 6.48
N PRO A 85 -4.09 -6.18 7.58
CA PRO A 85 -3.97 -7.30 8.50
C PRO A 85 -4.10 -8.69 7.85
N ALA A 86 -4.83 -8.79 6.73
CA ALA A 86 -4.94 -10.03 5.95
C ALA A 86 -3.65 -10.45 5.23
N MET A 87 -2.63 -9.60 5.19
CA MET A 87 -1.40 -9.88 4.45
C MET A 87 -0.50 -10.88 5.16
N ARG A 88 0.10 -11.77 4.35
CA ARG A 88 1.16 -12.69 4.75
C ARG A 88 2.35 -12.53 3.83
N PHE A 89 3.51 -12.37 4.40
CA PHE A 89 4.73 -11.99 3.71
C PHE A 89 5.57 -13.22 3.37
N GLU A 90 6.10 -13.28 2.16
CA GLU A 90 7.07 -14.29 1.77
C GLU A 90 8.47 -13.98 2.33
N ARG A 91 9.32 -14.99 2.35
CA ARG A 91 10.72 -14.83 2.74
C ARG A 91 11.45 -13.79 1.89
N ASP A 92 12.23 -12.92 2.54
CA ASP A 92 13.02 -11.84 1.94
C ASP A 92 12.16 -10.82 1.15
N TRP A 93 10.91 -10.63 1.56
CA TRP A 93 9.91 -9.79 0.88
C TRP A 93 10.39 -8.34 0.64
N GLU A 94 11.07 -7.74 1.61
CA GLU A 94 11.56 -6.36 1.48
C GLU A 94 12.59 -6.23 0.35
N LYS A 95 13.47 -7.22 0.19
CA LYS A 95 14.44 -7.24 -0.90
C LYS A 95 13.77 -7.41 -2.26
N LYS A 96 12.75 -8.27 -2.31
CA LYS A 96 11.97 -8.51 -3.54
C LYS A 96 11.19 -7.25 -3.95
N LEU A 97 10.53 -6.56 -2.99
CA LEU A 97 9.83 -5.30 -3.26
C LEU A 97 10.79 -4.17 -3.68
N LEU A 98 11.93 -4.03 -3.02
CA LEU A 98 12.94 -3.04 -3.39
C LEU A 98 13.47 -3.29 -4.82
N ARG A 99 13.71 -4.55 -5.18
CA ARG A 99 14.12 -4.91 -6.54
C ARG A 99 13.01 -4.57 -7.53
N ALA A 100 11.77 -5.00 -7.28
CA ALA A 100 10.64 -4.70 -8.14
C ALA A 100 10.45 -3.19 -8.33
N LEU A 101 10.57 -2.39 -7.26
CA LEU A 101 10.46 -0.93 -7.34
C LEU A 101 11.55 -0.31 -8.22
N ASN A 102 12.78 -0.83 -8.16
CA ASN A 102 13.87 -0.37 -9.01
C ASN A 102 13.73 -0.84 -10.46
N ASP A 103 13.07 -1.96 -10.70
CA ASP A 103 12.82 -2.53 -12.02
C ASP A 103 11.56 -1.93 -12.71
N CYS A 104 10.84 -1.01 -12.03
CA CYS A 104 9.72 -0.29 -12.64
C CYS A 104 10.22 0.54 -13.84
N PRO A 105 9.51 0.49 -14.99
CA PRO A 105 9.89 1.24 -16.19
C PRO A 105 9.43 2.71 -16.07
N VAL A 106 9.95 3.43 -15.07
CA VAL A 106 9.53 4.80 -14.73
C VAL A 106 10.74 5.71 -14.62
N GLU A 107 10.67 6.86 -15.27
CA GLU A 107 11.65 7.93 -15.12
C GLU A 107 11.51 8.57 -13.73
N ASN A 108 12.63 9.12 -13.22
CA ASN A 108 12.68 9.91 -11.97
C ASN A 108 12.37 9.18 -10.66
N ALA A 109 12.35 7.86 -10.63
CA ALA A 109 12.12 7.05 -9.42
C ALA A 109 10.80 7.36 -8.66
N GLN A 110 9.79 7.89 -9.35
CA GLN A 110 8.44 8.15 -8.84
C GLN A 110 7.50 6.98 -9.12
N ALA A 111 7.96 5.77 -8.85
CA ALA A 111 7.17 4.56 -8.97
C ALA A 111 6.45 4.21 -7.66
N VAL A 112 5.25 3.66 -7.80
CA VAL A 112 4.46 3.07 -6.71
C VAL A 112 4.08 1.65 -7.12
N LEU A 113 4.58 0.65 -6.41
CA LEU A 113 4.12 -0.72 -6.57
C LEU A 113 2.77 -0.89 -5.92
N THR A 114 1.82 -1.49 -6.63
CA THR A 114 0.44 -1.71 -6.19
C THR A 114 -0.16 -2.91 -6.92
N GLY A 115 -1.42 -3.22 -6.67
CA GLY A 115 -2.18 -4.26 -7.35
C GLY A 115 -3.02 -5.09 -6.39
N TYR A 116 -3.90 -5.93 -6.92
CA TYR A 116 -4.57 -6.96 -6.16
C TYR A 116 -3.60 -8.10 -5.88
N LEU A 117 -3.33 -8.33 -4.61
CA LEU A 117 -2.51 -9.44 -4.16
C LEU A 117 -3.34 -10.72 -4.18
N PRO A 118 -2.75 -11.89 -4.56
CA PRO A 118 -3.47 -13.14 -4.58
C PRO A 118 -3.80 -13.63 -3.16
N ALA A 119 -4.96 -14.27 -3.01
CA ALA A 119 -5.25 -15.04 -1.82
C ALA A 119 -4.34 -16.27 -1.72
N GLN A 120 -4.13 -16.81 -0.52
CA GLN A 120 -3.26 -17.98 -0.30
C GLN A 120 -3.75 -19.25 -1.00
N ASP A 121 -5.04 -19.35 -1.22
CA ASP A 121 -5.72 -20.45 -1.91
C ASP A 121 -6.01 -20.16 -3.38
N ASP A 122 -5.58 -19.01 -3.92
CA ASP A 122 -5.72 -18.70 -5.33
C ASP A 122 -4.87 -19.65 -6.18
N PRO A 123 -5.50 -20.47 -7.06
CA PRO A 123 -4.80 -21.44 -7.88
C PRO A 123 -3.85 -20.82 -8.92
N ILE A 124 -4.06 -19.56 -9.27
CA ILE A 124 -3.20 -18.81 -10.20
C ILE A 124 -2.03 -18.20 -9.46
N GLY A 125 -2.25 -17.74 -8.23
CA GLY A 125 -1.24 -17.15 -7.37
C GLY A 125 -0.53 -15.95 -7.99
N ALA A 126 -1.22 -15.12 -8.78
CA ALA A 126 -0.64 -14.00 -9.51
C ALA A 126 -1.24 -12.67 -9.06
N VAL A 127 -0.41 -11.62 -9.07
CA VAL A 127 -0.88 -10.25 -8.84
C VAL A 127 -1.66 -9.76 -10.05
N CYS A 128 -2.81 -9.12 -9.80
CA CYS A 128 -3.63 -8.51 -10.83
C CYS A 128 -3.53 -6.98 -10.75
N PRO A 129 -3.49 -6.26 -11.89
CA PRO A 129 -3.62 -4.81 -11.87
C PRO A 129 -5.02 -4.40 -11.39
N VAL A 130 -5.10 -3.24 -10.77
CA VAL A 130 -6.38 -2.59 -10.51
C VAL A 130 -6.87 -2.00 -11.83
N ALA A 131 -8.03 -2.43 -12.30
CA ALA A 131 -8.62 -2.01 -13.58
C ALA A 131 -9.96 -1.30 -13.36
N ALA A 132 -10.28 -0.33 -14.21
CA ALA A 132 -11.62 0.23 -14.26
C ALA A 132 -12.59 -0.81 -14.83
N GLU A 133 -13.69 -1.04 -14.15
CA GLU A 133 -14.76 -1.91 -14.63
C GLU A 133 -15.83 -1.10 -15.35
N ARG A 134 -16.34 -0.07 -14.68
CA ARG A 134 -17.37 0.82 -15.20
C ARG A 134 -17.36 2.18 -14.51
N ILE A 135 -17.97 3.15 -15.15
CA ILE A 135 -18.31 4.44 -14.53
C ILE A 135 -19.83 4.53 -14.46
N ASP A 136 -20.35 4.68 -13.25
CA ASP A 136 -21.78 4.84 -13.02
C ASP A 136 -22.24 6.26 -13.46
N PRO A 137 -23.56 6.46 -13.70
CA PRO A 137 -24.08 7.74 -14.18
C PRO A 137 -23.82 8.94 -13.24
N ASP A 138 -23.57 8.69 -11.97
CA ASP A 138 -23.24 9.72 -10.98
C ASP A 138 -21.74 10.07 -10.93
N GLY A 139 -20.93 9.49 -11.81
CA GLY A 139 -19.48 9.68 -11.88
C GLY A 139 -18.68 8.73 -10.96
N THR A 140 -19.31 7.74 -10.35
CA THR A 140 -18.61 6.74 -9.52
C THR A 140 -17.87 5.76 -10.40
N LEU A 141 -16.53 5.64 -10.19
CA LEU A 141 -15.69 4.67 -10.84
C LEU A 141 -15.66 3.38 -10.02
N CYS A 142 -16.05 2.27 -10.63
CA CYS A 142 -15.98 0.93 -10.06
C CYS A 142 -14.74 0.20 -10.58
N PHE A 143 -14.14 -0.63 -9.74
CA PHE A 143 -12.91 -1.34 -10.03
C PHE A 143 -13.11 -2.85 -10.04
N ALA A 144 -12.28 -3.53 -10.83
CA ALA A 144 -12.19 -4.98 -10.89
C ALA A 144 -10.73 -5.42 -10.97
N HIS A 145 -10.51 -6.71 -10.79
CA HIS A 145 -9.22 -7.34 -11.08
C HIS A 145 -8.96 -7.29 -12.59
N GLY A 146 -7.82 -6.75 -12.98
CA GLY A 146 -7.33 -6.87 -14.35
C GLY A 146 -6.80 -8.29 -14.63
N MET A 147 -6.18 -8.46 -15.79
CA MET A 147 -5.59 -9.77 -16.14
C MET A 147 -4.42 -10.11 -15.24
N PRO A 148 -4.34 -11.36 -14.70
CA PRO A 148 -3.23 -11.80 -13.87
C PRO A 148 -1.87 -11.68 -14.57
N LEU A 149 -0.86 -11.16 -13.88
CA LEU A 149 0.50 -10.99 -14.40
C LEU A 149 1.34 -12.26 -14.16
N THR A 150 1.02 -13.34 -14.82
CA THR A 150 1.70 -14.65 -14.62
C THR A 150 3.06 -14.76 -15.30
N LEU A 151 3.33 -13.96 -16.33
CA LEU A 151 4.54 -14.06 -17.17
C LEU A 151 5.31 -12.75 -17.28
N ALA A 152 4.97 -11.72 -16.51
CA ALA A 152 5.66 -10.45 -16.58
C ALA A 152 7.05 -10.55 -15.92
N ALA A 153 8.10 -10.24 -16.67
CA ALA A 153 9.48 -10.23 -16.16
C ALA A 153 9.74 -9.05 -15.21
N HIS A 154 9.02 -7.94 -15.40
CA HIS A 154 9.14 -6.70 -14.63
C HIS A 154 7.76 -6.20 -14.22
N PRO A 155 7.67 -5.32 -13.19
CA PRO A 155 6.43 -4.63 -12.87
C PRO A 155 5.85 -3.90 -14.08
N MET A 156 4.54 -3.94 -14.22
CA MET A 156 3.85 -3.37 -15.39
C MET A 156 3.20 -2.03 -15.01
N PRO A 157 3.31 -0.98 -15.86
CA PRO A 157 2.57 0.25 -15.64
C PRO A 157 1.09 -0.01 -15.46
N GLY A 158 0.50 0.64 -14.46
CA GLY A 158 -0.93 0.58 -14.13
C GLY A 158 -1.48 1.99 -13.96
N ALA A 159 -2.80 2.11 -14.02
CA ALA A 159 -3.47 3.40 -13.89
C ALA A 159 -3.93 3.68 -12.45
N PHE A 160 -4.21 2.65 -11.67
CA PHE A 160 -4.92 2.81 -10.40
C PHE A 160 -4.14 2.26 -9.23
N LEU A 161 -4.30 2.91 -8.08
CA LEU A 161 -3.72 2.53 -6.80
C LEU A 161 -4.73 1.66 -6.02
N HIS A 162 -4.25 0.53 -5.48
CA HIS A 162 -5.04 -0.23 -4.51
C HIS A 162 -5.05 0.50 -3.16
N PRO A 163 -6.19 0.70 -2.51
CA PRO A 163 -6.27 1.49 -1.28
C PRO A 163 -5.57 0.83 -0.08
N ASP A 164 -5.47 -0.50 -0.07
CA ASP A 164 -4.91 -1.27 1.05
C ASP A 164 -3.49 -1.80 0.80
N PHE A 165 -2.93 -1.52 -0.39
CA PHE A 165 -1.58 -1.96 -0.74
C PHE A 165 -0.85 -0.97 -1.64
N PHE A 166 0.24 -0.45 -1.14
CA PHE A 166 1.28 0.14 -1.97
C PHE A 166 2.66 -0.04 -1.33
N PHE A 167 3.69 -0.07 -2.17
CA PHE A 167 5.08 0.07 -1.76
C PHE A 167 5.76 1.13 -2.61
N ALA A 168 6.33 2.15 -1.98
CA ALA A 168 6.92 3.30 -2.65
C ALA A 168 8.06 3.93 -1.85
N ARG A 169 8.78 4.87 -2.46
CA ARG A 169 9.59 5.83 -1.69
C ARG A 169 8.67 6.65 -0.80
N ALA A 170 9.05 6.89 0.46
CA ALA A 170 8.19 7.53 1.46
C ALA A 170 7.77 8.97 1.09
N GLY A 171 8.49 9.63 0.17
CA GLY A 171 8.05 10.90 -0.42
C GLY A 171 6.68 10.84 -1.10
N PHE A 172 6.22 9.66 -1.51
CA PHE A 172 4.86 9.43 -2.00
C PHE A 172 3.80 9.81 -0.96
N ILE A 173 3.99 9.45 0.31
CA ILE A 173 3.05 9.79 1.39
C ILE A 173 2.87 11.31 1.47
N ARG A 174 3.98 12.07 1.49
CA ARG A 174 3.95 13.54 1.54
C ARG A 174 3.24 14.13 0.33
N ALA A 175 3.55 13.62 -0.86
CA ALA A 175 2.90 14.06 -2.08
C ALA A 175 1.37 13.84 -2.02
N MET A 176 0.95 12.71 -1.48
CA MET A 176 -0.48 12.37 -1.36
C MET A 176 -1.19 13.08 -0.20
N ALA A 177 -0.48 13.47 0.86
CA ALA A 177 -1.05 14.22 1.97
C ALA A 177 -1.40 15.67 1.60
N GLN A 178 -0.74 16.23 0.58
CA GLN A 178 -0.94 17.60 0.11
C GLN A 178 -2.05 17.66 -0.94
N GLY A 179 -3.31 17.52 -0.54
CA GLY A 179 -4.42 17.67 -1.48
C GLY A 179 -5.66 16.88 -1.08
N SER A 180 -6.76 17.21 -1.73
CA SER A 180 -8.05 16.51 -1.66
C SER A 180 -8.23 15.60 -2.87
N GLY A 181 -9.30 14.82 -2.88
CA GLY A 181 -9.68 14.00 -4.00
C GLY A 181 -9.10 12.60 -4.03
N THR A 182 -9.30 11.91 -5.12
CA THR A 182 -9.01 10.49 -5.29
C THR A 182 -7.50 10.23 -5.39
N ALA A 183 -6.96 9.38 -4.53
CA ALA A 183 -5.51 9.18 -4.38
C ALA A 183 -4.78 8.82 -5.69
N PHE A 184 -5.37 7.97 -6.54
CA PHE A 184 -4.72 7.58 -7.79
C PHE A 184 -4.62 8.74 -8.79
N LEU A 185 -5.63 9.63 -8.85
CA LEU A 185 -5.60 10.80 -9.72
C LEU A 185 -4.58 11.82 -9.23
N ARG A 186 -4.49 12.04 -7.91
CA ARG A 186 -3.44 12.88 -7.34
C ARG A 186 -2.05 12.35 -7.65
N ALA A 187 -1.85 11.03 -7.53
CA ALA A 187 -0.59 10.41 -7.88
C ALA A 187 -0.19 10.71 -9.33
N MET A 188 -1.14 10.53 -10.26
CA MET A 188 -0.92 10.79 -11.68
C MET A 188 -0.59 12.27 -11.96
N VAL A 189 -1.36 13.21 -11.40
CA VAL A 189 -1.14 14.67 -11.58
C VAL A 189 0.23 15.09 -11.03
N GLN A 190 0.72 14.45 -9.96
CA GLN A 190 2.01 14.75 -9.37
C GLN A 190 3.17 13.94 -9.98
N GLY A 191 2.94 13.27 -11.10
CA GLY A 191 3.97 12.53 -11.83
C GLY A 191 4.36 11.19 -11.21
N TRP A 192 3.58 10.66 -10.26
CA TRP A 192 3.78 9.32 -9.75
C TRP A 192 3.14 8.29 -10.67
N GLN A 193 3.88 7.24 -10.99
CA GLN A 193 3.41 6.14 -11.83
C GLN A 193 3.09 4.92 -10.97
N CYS A 194 1.84 4.47 -11.00
CA CYS A 194 1.47 3.18 -10.47
C CYS A 194 2.06 2.07 -11.33
N CYS A 195 2.62 1.05 -10.70
CA CYS A 195 3.13 -0.16 -11.33
C CYS A 195 2.56 -1.37 -10.63
N THR A 196 1.98 -2.28 -11.37
CA THR A 196 1.50 -3.55 -10.81
C THR A 196 2.69 -4.46 -10.54
N LEU A 197 2.78 -4.97 -9.32
CA LEU A 197 3.81 -5.92 -8.92
C LEU A 197 3.72 -7.18 -9.79
N ASN A 198 4.82 -7.63 -10.35
CA ASN A 198 4.87 -8.72 -11.34
C ASN A 198 4.97 -10.14 -10.75
N GLN A 199 5.14 -10.24 -9.43
CA GLN A 199 5.21 -11.52 -8.73
C GLN A 199 4.60 -11.40 -7.33
N PRO A 200 3.94 -12.43 -6.81
CA PRO A 200 3.42 -12.41 -5.46
C PRO A 200 4.58 -12.49 -4.46
N VAL A 201 4.76 -11.43 -3.70
CA VAL A 201 5.72 -11.33 -2.59
C VAL A 201 4.98 -11.28 -1.26
N ILE A 202 3.70 -10.97 -1.35
CA ILE A 202 2.72 -10.88 -0.28
C ILE A 202 1.46 -11.55 -0.78
N THR A 203 0.84 -12.37 0.05
CA THR A 203 -0.45 -13.02 -0.21
C THR A 203 -1.47 -12.56 0.81
N LEU A 204 -2.75 -12.80 0.55
CA LEU A 204 -3.85 -12.45 1.42
C LEU A 204 -4.49 -13.71 2.02
N THR A 205 -4.99 -13.61 3.25
CA THR A 205 -5.83 -14.67 3.86
C THR A 205 -7.25 -14.68 3.28
N HIS A 206 -7.68 -13.58 2.68
CA HIS A 206 -8.95 -13.43 1.95
C HIS A 206 -8.85 -12.23 0.99
N ASP A 207 -9.71 -12.18 -0.01
CA ASP A 207 -9.72 -11.10 -1.00
C ASP A 207 -10.05 -9.74 -0.37
N LEU A 208 -9.38 -8.71 -0.86
CA LEU A 208 -9.62 -7.30 -0.50
C LEU A 208 -10.16 -6.56 -1.72
N PRO A 209 -11.47 -6.26 -1.78
CA PRO A 209 -12.03 -5.51 -2.89
C PRO A 209 -11.62 -4.05 -2.84
N VAL A 210 -11.35 -3.44 -4.00
CA VAL A 210 -11.16 -1.99 -4.10
C VAL A 210 -12.53 -1.31 -4.06
N PRO A 211 -12.80 -0.44 -3.09
CA PRO A 211 -14.06 0.27 -3.03
C PRO A 211 -14.22 1.22 -4.23
N PRO A 212 -15.45 1.46 -4.70
CA PRO A 212 -15.71 2.46 -5.72
C PRO A 212 -15.22 3.85 -5.29
N ALA A 213 -14.73 4.63 -6.24
CA ALA A 213 -14.26 6.00 -6.01
C ALA A 213 -15.09 7.00 -6.80
N ARG A 214 -15.62 8.03 -6.14
CA ARG A 214 -16.26 9.14 -6.83
C ARG A 214 -15.20 10.09 -7.35
N ILE A 215 -15.24 10.36 -8.66
CA ILE A 215 -14.32 11.31 -9.31
C ILE A 215 -14.95 12.70 -9.25
N ASP A 216 -14.29 13.63 -8.57
CA ASP A 216 -14.62 15.05 -8.63
C ASP A 216 -13.53 15.78 -9.43
N PRO A 217 -13.82 16.27 -10.67
CA PRO A 217 -12.82 16.93 -11.49
C PRO A 217 -12.18 18.17 -10.86
N GLN A 218 -12.86 18.83 -9.93
CA GLN A 218 -12.33 20.01 -9.25
C GLN A 218 -11.41 19.62 -8.09
N GLU A 219 -11.85 18.68 -7.25
CA GLU A 219 -11.05 18.18 -6.11
C GLU A 219 -9.87 17.33 -6.58
N ASP A 220 -10.03 16.54 -7.64
CA ASP A 220 -9.02 15.66 -8.19
C ASP A 220 -7.96 16.38 -9.05
N GLY A 221 -8.07 17.70 -9.24
CA GLY A 221 -7.09 18.48 -10.00
C GLY A 221 -7.12 18.23 -11.51
N LEU A 222 -8.10 17.50 -12.03
CA LEU A 222 -8.20 17.17 -13.46
C LEU A 222 -8.41 18.41 -14.35
N ALA A 223 -8.87 19.52 -13.78
CA ALA A 223 -8.99 20.79 -14.49
C ALA A 223 -7.63 21.33 -14.96
N GLN A 224 -6.53 20.95 -14.28
CA GLN A 224 -5.17 21.37 -14.62
C GLN A 224 -4.55 20.55 -15.77
N LEU A 225 -5.14 19.42 -16.13
CA LEU A 225 -4.67 18.58 -17.24
C LEU A 225 -5.16 19.03 -18.63
N LYS A 226 -5.95 20.11 -18.70
CA LYS A 226 -6.51 20.62 -19.97
C LYS A 226 -5.70 21.77 -20.60
N GLU A 227 -4.62 22.20 -19.97
CA GLU A 227 -3.64 23.15 -20.49
C GLU A 227 -2.36 22.42 -20.98
#